data_9fc9f22cc92c99029cae641a8e1fb869
#
_entry.id   9fc9f22cc92c99029cae641a8e1fb869
#
_cell.length_a   1.000
_cell.length_b   1.000
_cell.length_c   1.000
_cell.angle_alpha   90.00
_cell.angle_beta   90.00
_cell.angle_gamma   90.00
#
_symmetry.space_group_name_H-M   'P 1'
#
loop_
_entity.id
_entity.type
_entity.pdbx_description
1 polymer ?
#
loop_
_entity_poly.entity_id
_entity_poly.type
_entity_poly.pdbx_seq_one_letter_code
_entity_poly.pdbx_strand_id
1 'polypeptide(L)'
;MLTAHLAGARARHISVNDVRLAVEVAGEGPAVMLLHGFPHTRAIWSEVAPLLTAAGLRVVAPDLRGLGDSDRAAGGYLATELAGDLAGVLDALDIDRAHVVGIDLGAAPAFALAATHPDRVSSLTLSEAVIGTLPGAESFTANGAPWWFGLHTVPGGFAEDLLEGREDRYLRFFLDGGSRRGLPEALTARIVEAYCGRESLRAAFEHYRAMPANAGWISSWVTRNVFTLPVLTIGASAVGEVTARQLAPFSRNLTASLLPDAGHIVPIDEPEEFSALVARHVKSAEARS
;
A
#
# COMPACT_ATOMS: atom_id res chain seq x y z
N MET A 1 -20.67 -10.87 -7.22
CA MET A 1 -19.89 -11.72 -6.30
C MET A 1 -18.48 -11.19 -6.33
N LEU A 2 -18.04 -10.49 -5.28
CA LEU A 2 -16.64 -10.13 -5.12
C LEU A 2 -15.85 -11.42 -4.87
N THR A 3 -15.01 -11.76 -5.83
CA THR A 3 -14.17 -12.96 -5.75
C THR A 3 -12.92 -12.62 -4.93
N ALA A 4 -12.34 -13.61 -4.26
CA ALA A 4 -11.06 -13.48 -3.56
C ALA A 4 -9.88 -13.12 -4.50
N HIS A 5 -10.13 -13.08 -5.80
CA HIS A 5 -9.20 -12.77 -6.87
C HIS A 5 -9.71 -11.60 -7.71
N LEU A 6 -8.79 -10.81 -8.24
CA LEU A 6 -9.10 -9.73 -9.18
C LEU A 6 -9.73 -10.32 -10.44
N ALA A 7 -10.84 -9.74 -10.90
CA ALA A 7 -11.55 -10.25 -12.05
C ALA A 7 -10.65 -10.27 -13.29
N GLY A 8 -10.58 -11.42 -13.97
CA GLY A 8 -9.74 -11.61 -15.15
C GLY A 8 -8.23 -11.69 -14.89
N ALA A 9 -7.81 -11.70 -13.61
CA ALA A 9 -6.40 -11.77 -13.26
C ALA A 9 -5.84 -13.20 -13.36
N ARG A 10 -4.53 -13.26 -13.61
CA ARG A 10 -3.72 -14.47 -13.47
C ARG A 10 -2.96 -14.38 -12.15
N ALA A 11 -3.29 -15.27 -11.21
CA ALA A 11 -2.56 -15.42 -9.96
C ALA A 11 -1.22 -16.13 -10.21
N ARG A 12 -0.16 -15.62 -9.61
CA ARG A 12 1.20 -16.17 -9.69
C ARG A 12 1.87 -16.09 -8.32
N HIS A 13 2.82 -16.98 -8.09
CA HIS A 13 3.83 -16.79 -7.05
C HIS A 13 5.16 -16.46 -7.74
N ILE A 14 5.75 -15.34 -7.36
CA ILE A 14 7.00 -14.85 -7.92
C ILE A 14 8.05 -14.91 -6.83
N SER A 15 9.13 -15.66 -7.07
CA SER A 15 10.27 -15.70 -6.15
C SER A 15 11.19 -14.52 -6.43
N VAL A 16 11.40 -13.69 -5.44
CA VAL A 16 12.28 -12.51 -5.47
C VAL A 16 13.12 -12.50 -4.21
N ASN A 17 14.39 -12.18 -4.33
CA ASN A 17 15.31 -12.22 -3.20
C ASN A 17 15.19 -13.56 -2.44
N ASP A 18 14.77 -13.52 -1.18
CA ASP A 18 14.61 -14.67 -0.27
C ASP A 18 13.13 -15.03 0.02
N VAL A 19 12.18 -14.43 -0.73
CA VAL A 19 10.74 -14.63 -0.50
C VAL A 19 9.99 -14.96 -1.78
N ARG A 20 8.85 -15.58 -1.61
CA ARG A 20 7.87 -15.81 -2.65
C ARG A 20 6.66 -14.91 -2.41
N LEU A 21 6.41 -14.01 -3.35
CA LEU A 21 5.27 -13.10 -3.30
C LEU A 21 4.10 -13.64 -4.13
N ALA A 22 2.91 -13.57 -3.57
CA ALA A 22 1.67 -13.81 -4.30
C ALA A 22 1.31 -12.54 -5.08
N VAL A 23 1.15 -12.67 -6.39
CA VAL A 23 0.91 -11.53 -7.30
C VAL A 23 -0.26 -11.87 -8.21
N GLU A 24 -1.16 -10.93 -8.40
CA GLU A 24 -2.19 -11.00 -9.43
C GLU A 24 -1.92 -9.97 -10.53
N VAL A 25 -2.07 -10.42 -11.77
CA VAL A 25 -1.83 -9.59 -12.96
C VAL A 25 -3.06 -9.64 -13.86
N ALA A 26 -3.58 -8.47 -14.23
CA ALA A 26 -4.75 -8.33 -15.11
C ALA A 26 -4.53 -7.22 -16.15
N GLY A 27 -5.16 -7.34 -17.31
CA GLY A 27 -5.11 -6.34 -18.38
C GLY A 27 -3.78 -6.29 -19.13
N GLU A 28 -3.70 -5.33 -20.03
CA GLU A 28 -2.54 -5.03 -20.88
C GLU A 28 -2.34 -3.51 -20.97
N GLY A 29 -1.18 -3.05 -21.43
CA GLY A 29 -0.82 -1.63 -21.54
C GLY A 29 0.16 -1.17 -20.47
N PRO A 30 0.24 0.14 -20.18
CA PRO A 30 1.11 0.67 -19.14
C PRO A 30 0.83 0.02 -17.78
N ALA A 31 1.90 -0.38 -17.09
CA ALA A 31 1.77 -1.13 -15.84
C ALA A 31 1.45 -0.20 -14.66
N VAL A 32 0.46 -0.59 -13.84
CA VAL A 32 0.12 0.02 -12.55
C VAL A 32 0.30 -1.02 -11.45
N MET A 33 1.26 -0.80 -10.55
CA MET A 33 1.50 -1.65 -9.40
C MET A 33 0.72 -1.11 -8.21
N LEU A 34 -0.15 -1.95 -7.62
CA LEU A 34 -1.08 -1.60 -6.55
C LEU A 34 -0.63 -2.25 -5.22
N LEU A 35 -0.17 -1.44 -4.26
CA LEU A 35 0.36 -1.87 -2.98
C LEU A 35 -0.65 -1.59 -1.86
N HIS A 36 -1.14 -2.65 -1.25
CA HIS A 36 -2.06 -2.58 -0.11
C HIS A 36 -1.32 -2.30 1.21
N GLY A 37 -2.09 -2.05 2.28
CA GLY A 37 -1.58 -1.88 3.64
C GLY A 37 -2.08 -2.93 4.63
N PHE A 38 -2.26 -2.52 5.89
CA PHE A 38 -2.75 -3.35 6.98
C PHE A 38 -4.15 -2.89 7.45
N PRO A 39 -5.06 -3.79 7.79
CA PRO A 39 -4.96 -5.25 7.65
C PRO A 39 -5.53 -5.73 6.31
N HIS A 40 -4.96 -5.27 5.24
CA HIS A 40 -5.45 -5.57 3.90
C HIS A 40 -4.62 -6.65 3.22
N THR A 41 -5.12 -7.12 2.08
CA THR A 41 -4.40 -7.93 1.09
C THR A 41 -4.65 -7.32 -0.28
N ARG A 42 -4.01 -7.86 -1.34
CA ARG A 42 -4.28 -7.43 -2.71
C ARG A 42 -5.78 -7.47 -3.08
N ALA A 43 -6.59 -8.22 -2.33
CA ALA A 43 -8.03 -8.35 -2.58
C ALA A 43 -8.81 -7.03 -2.41
N ILE A 44 -8.28 -6.01 -1.72
CA ILE A 44 -8.92 -4.70 -1.64
C ILE A 44 -9.02 -4.00 -3.01
N TRP A 45 -8.25 -4.44 -3.98
CA TRP A 45 -8.23 -3.91 -5.33
C TRP A 45 -9.28 -4.53 -6.25
N SER A 46 -10.15 -5.41 -5.73
CA SER A 46 -11.12 -6.18 -6.51
C SER A 46 -12.13 -5.32 -7.31
N GLU A 47 -12.47 -4.13 -6.83
CA GLU A 47 -13.34 -3.18 -7.55
C GLU A 47 -12.52 -2.21 -8.42
N VAL A 48 -11.31 -1.87 -8.01
CA VAL A 48 -10.42 -0.93 -8.73
C VAL A 48 -9.75 -1.58 -9.95
N ALA A 49 -9.28 -2.82 -9.83
CA ALA A 49 -8.54 -3.47 -10.90
C ALA A 49 -9.34 -3.61 -12.21
N PRO A 50 -10.62 -4.00 -12.21
CA PRO A 50 -11.44 -4.04 -13.43
C PRO A 50 -11.60 -2.66 -14.09
N LEU A 51 -11.69 -1.59 -13.29
CA LEU A 51 -11.84 -0.21 -13.80
C LEU A 51 -10.54 0.28 -14.46
N LEU A 52 -9.39 -0.03 -13.85
CA LEU A 52 -8.09 0.30 -14.44
C LEU A 52 -7.80 -0.52 -15.70
N THR A 53 -8.15 -1.80 -15.72
CA THR A 53 -7.99 -2.64 -16.94
C THR A 53 -8.91 -2.17 -18.06
N ALA A 54 -10.14 -1.76 -17.76
CA ALA A 54 -11.04 -1.15 -18.71
C ALA A 54 -10.52 0.19 -19.26
N ALA A 55 -9.69 0.90 -18.50
CA ALA A 55 -8.99 2.10 -18.93
C ALA A 55 -7.73 1.81 -19.76
N GLY A 56 -7.45 0.53 -20.10
CA GLY A 56 -6.30 0.11 -20.91
C GLY A 56 -4.99 0.01 -20.14
N LEU A 57 -5.04 -0.29 -18.85
CA LEU A 57 -3.87 -0.42 -17.98
C LEU A 57 -3.63 -1.89 -17.58
N ARG A 58 -2.37 -2.26 -17.42
CA ARG A 58 -1.95 -3.54 -16.86
C ARG A 58 -1.80 -3.41 -15.35
N VAL A 59 -2.70 -4.02 -14.60
CA VAL A 59 -2.66 -4.04 -13.13
C VAL A 59 -1.72 -5.15 -12.66
N VAL A 60 -0.84 -4.82 -11.70
CA VAL A 60 0.03 -5.74 -10.95
C VAL A 60 -0.24 -5.52 -9.47
N ALA A 61 -0.83 -6.48 -8.81
CA ALA A 61 -1.19 -6.39 -7.39
C ALA A 61 -0.50 -7.50 -6.59
N PRO A 62 0.66 -7.22 -5.98
CA PRO A 62 1.29 -8.15 -5.06
C PRO A 62 0.65 -8.07 -3.67
N ASP A 63 0.62 -9.19 -2.95
CA ASP A 63 0.65 -9.13 -1.49
C ASP A 63 2.08 -8.80 -1.07
N LEU A 64 2.23 -7.83 -0.18
CA LEU A 64 3.55 -7.47 0.34
C LEU A 64 4.16 -8.64 1.15
N ARG A 65 5.49 -8.69 1.24
CA ARG A 65 6.22 -9.61 2.12
C ARG A 65 5.55 -9.73 3.47
N GLY A 66 5.28 -10.93 3.93
CA GLY A 66 4.65 -11.19 5.23
C GLY A 66 3.14 -11.02 5.28
N LEU A 67 2.50 -10.53 4.23
CA LEU A 67 1.06 -10.25 4.18
C LEU A 67 0.35 -11.11 3.11
N GLY A 68 -0.96 -11.21 3.24
CA GLY A 68 -1.79 -11.95 2.28
C GLY A 68 -1.35 -13.41 2.10
N ASP A 69 -1.14 -13.81 0.86
CA ASP A 69 -0.65 -15.16 0.49
C ASP A 69 0.88 -15.19 0.23
N SER A 70 1.59 -14.09 0.52
CA SER A 70 3.05 -14.03 0.42
C SER A 70 3.73 -14.72 1.61
N ASP A 71 4.98 -15.16 1.42
CA ASP A 71 5.76 -15.84 2.45
C ASP A 71 5.95 -14.98 3.71
N ARG A 72 5.89 -15.61 4.87
CA ARG A 72 6.11 -15.03 6.20
C ARG A 72 7.62 -15.03 6.54
N ALA A 73 8.38 -14.19 5.84
CA ALA A 73 9.84 -14.10 6.05
C ALA A 73 10.21 -13.74 7.49
N ALA A 74 11.37 -14.19 7.93
CA ALA A 74 11.89 -13.88 9.27
C ALA A 74 12.34 -12.41 9.42
N GLY A 75 12.66 -11.74 8.30
CA GLY A 75 13.12 -10.34 8.26
C GLY A 75 12.88 -9.72 6.87
N GLY A 76 13.55 -8.57 6.62
CA GLY A 76 13.44 -7.89 5.33
C GLY A 76 12.23 -6.97 5.22
N TYR A 77 11.81 -6.34 6.31
CA TYR A 77 10.61 -5.51 6.37
C TYR A 77 10.89 -4.00 6.28
N LEU A 78 12.13 -3.59 6.06
CA LEU A 78 12.43 -2.19 5.76
C LEU A 78 11.80 -1.79 4.41
N ALA A 79 11.34 -0.57 4.31
CA ALA A 79 10.72 -0.06 3.07
C ALA A 79 11.64 -0.23 1.84
N THR A 80 12.95 -0.11 2.02
CA THR A 80 13.94 -0.31 0.96
C THR A 80 14.11 -1.79 0.57
N GLU A 81 13.94 -2.72 1.49
CA GLU A 81 13.98 -4.16 1.22
C GLU A 81 12.71 -4.58 0.47
N LEU A 82 11.54 -4.08 0.93
CA LEU A 82 10.28 -4.26 0.22
C LEU A 82 10.31 -3.65 -1.19
N ALA A 83 10.95 -2.49 -1.36
CA ALA A 83 11.16 -1.88 -2.67
C ALA A 83 12.00 -2.78 -3.60
N GLY A 84 13.02 -3.44 -3.07
CA GLY A 84 13.81 -4.45 -3.80
C GLY A 84 12.96 -5.65 -4.25
N ASP A 85 12.05 -6.12 -3.39
CA ASP A 85 11.11 -7.18 -3.74
C ASP A 85 10.19 -6.76 -4.90
N LEU A 86 9.65 -5.53 -4.82
CA LEU A 86 8.77 -4.99 -5.85
C LEU A 86 9.49 -4.77 -7.19
N ALA A 87 10.74 -4.32 -7.16
CA ALA A 87 11.58 -4.24 -8.35
C ALA A 87 11.78 -5.63 -8.97
N GLY A 88 12.05 -6.65 -8.14
CA GLY A 88 12.15 -8.05 -8.59
C GLY A 88 10.84 -8.59 -9.18
N VAL A 89 9.68 -8.16 -8.67
CA VAL A 89 8.38 -8.50 -9.29
C VAL A 89 8.27 -7.88 -10.69
N LEU A 90 8.70 -6.64 -10.88
CA LEU A 90 8.71 -6.01 -12.20
C LEU A 90 9.63 -6.77 -13.17
N ASP A 91 10.83 -7.18 -12.71
CA ASP A 91 11.78 -7.96 -13.53
C ASP A 91 11.17 -9.30 -13.95
N ALA A 92 10.57 -10.04 -13.02
CA ALA A 92 9.95 -11.33 -13.28
C ALA A 92 8.73 -11.27 -14.23
N LEU A 93 8.16 -10.09 -14.40
CA LEU A 93 7.02 -9.83 -15.30
C LEU A 93 7.42 -9.15 -16.61
N ASP A 94 8.71 -8.95 -16.86
CA ASP A 94 9.27 -8.21 -17.99
C ASP A 94 8.65 -6.80 -18.11
N ILE A 95 8.58 -6.09 -16.98
CA ILE A 95 8.07 -4.73 -16.91
C ILE A 95 9.23 -3.79 -16.59
N ASP A 96 9.61 -2.96 -17.57
CA ASP A 96 10.71 -2.01 -17.40
C ASP A 96 10.36 -0.92 -16.38
N ARG A 97 9.15 -0.35 -16.49
CA ARG A 97 8.65 0.74 -15.61
C ARG A 97 7.19 0.55 -15.27
N ALA A 98 6.80 1.02 -14.09
CA ALA A 98 5.41 1.01 -13.64
C ALA A 98 5.01 2.33 -12.98
N HIS A 99 3.71 2.63 -13.02
CA HIS A 99 3.08 3.59 -12.13
C HIS A 99 2.81 2.89 -10.80
N VAL A 100 3.27 3.47 -9.70
CA VAL A 100 3.19 2.80 -8.39
C VAL A 100 2.15 3.50 -7.52
N VAL A 101 1.23 2.72 -6.99
CA VAL A 101 0.16 3.18 -6.10
C VAL A 101 0.31 2.48 -4.77
N GLY A 102 0.44 3.22 -3.67
CA GLY A 102 0.50 2.68 -2.31
C GLY A 102 -0.53 3.30 -1.40
N ILE A 103 -1.23 2.48 -0.62
CA ILE A 103 -2.16 2.92 0.43
C ILE A 103 -1.68 2.41 1.78
N ASP A 104 -1.87 3.21 2.84
CA ASP A 104 -1.54 2.83 4.22
C ASP A 104 -0.07 2.35 4.35
N LEU A 105 0.19 1.13 4.86
CA LEU A 105 1.55 0.54 4.93
C LEU A 105 2.21 0.39 3.55
N GLY A 106 1.45 0.25 2.47
CA GLY A 106 1.96 0.16 1.11
C GLY A 106 2.59 1.47 0.60
N ALA A 107 2.33 2.59 1.28
CA ALA A 107 2.91 3.88 0.91
C ALA A 107 4.43 3.95 1.14
N ALA A 108 4.93 3.37 2.22
CA ALA A 108 6.37 3.39 2.52
C ALA A 108 7.22 2.63 1.48
N PRO A 109 6.90 1.38 1.09
CA PRO A 109 7.60 0.70 0.00
C PRO A 109 7.37 1.35 -1.36
N ALA A 110 6.20 1.97 -1.63
CA ALA A 110 5.98 2.74 -2.85
C ALA A 110 6.93 3.96 -2.93
N PHE A 111 7.02 4.71 -1.85
CA PHE A 111 7.98 5.82 -1.71
C PHE A 111 9.42 5.32 -1.91
N ALA A 112 9.78 4.23 -1.23
CA ALA A 112 11.13 3.68 -1.29
C ALA A 112 11.48 3.19 -2.71
N LEU A 113 10.55 2.55 -3.42
CA LEU A 113 10.75 2.11 -4.80
C LEU A 113 11.01 3.31 -5.72
N ALA A 114 10.19 4.35 -5.63
CA ALA A 114 10.39 5.57 -6.40
C ALA A 114 11.70 6.30 -6.07
N ALA A 115 12.16 6.22 -4.82
CA ALA A 115 13.36 6.87 -4.34
C ALA A 115 14.66 6.11 -4.68
N THR A 116 14.63 4.77 -4.64
CA THR A 116 15.82 3.92 -4.84
C THR A 116 15.95 3.35 -6.26
N HIS A 117 14.82 3.26 -6.97
CA HIS A 117 14.75 2.75 -8.35
C HIS A 117 14.00 3.75 -9.25
N PRO A 118 14.46 5.03 -9.37
CA PRO A 118 13.72 6.07 -10.09
C PRO A 118 13.46 5.73 -11.56
N ASP A 119 14.34 4.96 -12.18
CA ASP A 119 14.19 4.52 -13.57
C ASP A 119 13.11 3.46 -13.75
N ARG A 120 12.64 2.84 -12.67
CA ARG A 120 11.60 1.81 -12.66
C ARG A 120 10.20 2.37 -12.35
N VAL A 121 10.10 3.66 -12.00
CA VAL A 121 8.82 4.28 -11.59
C VAL A 121 8.49 5.45 -12.52
N SER A 122 7.37 5.34 -13.23
CA SER A 122 6.86 6.39 -14.13
C SER A 122 6.10 7.48 -13.37
N SER A 123 5.34 7.11 -12.36
CA SER A 123 4.67 8.03 -11.43
C SER A 123 4.38 7.36 -10.10
N LEU A 124 4.17 8.16 -9.07
CA LEU A 124 3.88 7.71 -7.71
C LEU A 124 2.51 8.23 -7.26
N THR A 125 1.65 7.34 -6.76
CA THR A 125 0.40 7.70 -6.09
C THR A 125 0.45 7.18 -4.66
N LEU A 126 0.22 8.06 -3.67
CA LEU A 126 0.14 7.69 -2.26
C LEU A 126 -1.23 8.08 -1.70
N SER A 127 -1.90 7.15 -1.05
CA SER A 127 -3.23 7.34 -0.50
C SER A 127 -3.27 6.99 0.99
N GLU A 128 -3.98 7.83 1.76
CA GLU A 128 -4.30 7.57 3.17
C GLU A 128 -3.09 7.07 3.99
N ALA A 129 -1.98 7.79 3.90
CA ALA A 129 -0.73 7.42 4.55
C ALA A 129 -0.03 8.62 5.20
N VAL A 130 0.63 8.35 6.31
CA VAL A 130 1.58 9.28 6.94
C VAL A 130 2.99 8.88 6.54
N ILE A 131 3.74 9.81 5.98
CA ILE A 131 5.08 9.55 5.42
C ILE A 131 6.14 9.78 6.50
N GLY A 132 6.43 8.73 7.23
CA GLY A 132 7.40 8.76 8.32
C GLY A 132 7.12 9.89 9.33
N THR A 133 8.17 10.64 9.67
CA THR A 133 8.10 11.80 10.58
C THR A 133 8.26 13.13 9.85
N LEU A 134 7.94 13.18 8.55
CA LEU A 134 7.99 14.44 7.81
C LEU A 134 6.99 15.45 8.39
N PRO A 135 7.34 16.76 8.40
CA PRO A 135 6.43 17.83 8.82
C PRO A 135 5.13 17.81 8.01
N GLY A 136 4.01 18.24 8.63
CA GLY A 136 2.69 18.29 7.98
C GLY A 136 1.70 17.25 8.51
N ALA A 137 2.14 16.37 9.45
CA ALA A 137 1.28 15.36 10.08
C ALA A 137 0.78 15.76 11.47
N GLU A 138 0.97 17.00 11.88
CA GLU A 138 0.64 17.49 13.23
C GLU A 138 -0.84 17.30 13.58
N SER A 139 -1.73 17.49 12.61
CA SER A 139 -3.16 17.28 12.81
C SER A 139 -3.52 15.81 13.03
N PHE A 140 -2.81 14.89 12.39
CA PHE A 140 -3.01 13.45 12.56
C PHE A 140 -2.51 12.96 13.91
N THR A 141 -1.42 13.55 14.40
CA THR A 141 -0.80 13.16 15.68
C THR A 141 -1.22 14.05 16.86
N ALA A 142 -2.14 14.99 16.68
CA ALA A 142 -2.57 15.94 17.70
C ALA A 142 -3.05 15.28 19.01
N ASN A 143 -3.66 14.11 18.92
CA ASN A 143 -4.13 13.31 20.04
C ASN A 143 -3.20 12.12 20.39
N GLY A 144 -1.94 12.18 19.97
CA GLY A 144 -0.98 11.09 20.05
C GLY A 144 -1.03 10.16 18.84
N ALA A 145 -0.04 9.28 18.73
CA ALA A 145 -0.03 8.24 17.71
C ALA A 145 -1.20 7.26 17.94
N PRO A 146 -1.73 6.65 16.86
CA PRO A 146 -2.74 5.61 17.00
C PRO A 146 -2.28 4.50 17.97
N TRP A 147 -3.16 4.10 18.91
CA TRP A 147 -2.82 3.15 19.99
C TRP A 147 -2.25 1.82 19.48
N TRP A 148 -2.68 1.37 18.30
CA TRP A 148 -2.22 0.12 17.71
C TRP A 148 -0.77 0.19 17.23
N PHE A 149 -0.23 1.36 16.93
CA PHE A 149 1.21 1.51 16.64
C PHE A 149 2.04 1.05 17.84
N GLY A 150 1.62 1.49 19.05
CA GLY A 150 2.26 1.05 20.28
C GLY A 150 2.12 -0.46 20.51
N LEU A 151 0.93 -1.03 20.30
CA LEU A 151 0.71 -2.47 20.47
C LEU A 151 1.54 -3.30 19.49
N HIS A 152 1.52 -2.97 18.20
CA HIS A 152 2.22 -3.74 17.17
C HIS A 152 3.75 -3.68 17.30
N THR A 153 4.28 -2.65 17.95
CA THR A 153 5.72 -2.49 18.16
C THR A 153 6.25 -3.09 19.45
N VAL A 154 5.38 -3.60 20.33
CA VAL A 154 5.82 -4.25 21.58
C VAL A 154 6.74 -5.43 21.24
N PRO A 155 7.96 -5.49 21.82
CA PRO A 155 8.91 -6.55 21.52
C PRO A 155 8.50 -7.88 22.16
N GLY A 156 9.18 -8.97 21.71
CA GLY A 156 9.07 -10.28 22.34
C GLY A 156 7.81 -11.08 21.97
N GLY A 157 7.06 -10.66 20.97
CA GLY A 157 5.86 -11.39 20.51
C GLY A 157 4.63 -11.20 21.40
N PHE A 158 4.64 -10.20 22.28
CA PHE A 158 3.53 -9.97 23.22
C PHE A 158 2.20 -9.68 22.50
N ALA A 159 2.24 -8.88 21.43
CA ALA A 159 1.03 -8.55 20.68
C ALA A 159 0.48 -9.80 19.97
N GLU A 160 1.36 -10.62 19.40
CA GLU A 160 1.01 -11.89 18.78
C GLU A 160 0.35 -12.84 19.77
N ASP A 161 0.96 -13.02 20.94
CA ASP A 161 0.42 -13.90 22.00
C ASP A 161 -0.94 -13.41 22.53
N LEU A 162 -1.15 -12.09 22.58
CA LEU A 162 -2.42 -11.50 23.00
C LEU A 162 -3.53 -11.71 21.97
N LEU A 163 -3.20 -11.69 20.68
CA LEU A 163 -4.15 -11.64 19.57
C LEU A 163 -4.36 -12.99 18.89
N GLU A 164 -3.48 -13.97 19.07
CA GLU A 164 -3.64 -15.31 18.52
C GLU A 164 -4.98 -15.92 18.98
N GLY A 165 -5.76 -16.39 18.01
CA GLY A 165 -7.12 -16.88 18.22
C GLY A 165 -8.18 -15.80 18.40
N ARG A 166 -7.81 -14.53 18.25
CA ARG A 166 -8.72 -13.36 18.31
C ARG A 166 -8.63 -12.48 17.07
N GLU A 167 -8.00 -12.97 16.03
CA GLU A 167 -7.67 -12.21 14.80
C GLU A 167 -8.95 -11.65 14.16
N ASP A 168 -10.02 -12.45 14.08
CA ASP A 168 -11.29 -11.99 13.49
C ASP A 168 -11.80 -10.72 14.17
N ARG A 169 -11.93 -10.75 15.51
CA ARG A 169 -12.41 -9.58 16.26
C ARG A 169 -11.48 -8.38 16.12
N TYR A 170 -10.17 -8.63 16.13
CA TYR A 170 -9.17 -7.58 16.08
C TYR A 170 -9.12 -6.91 14.71
N LEU A 171 -9.09 -7.69 13.64
CA LEU A 171 -8.98 -7.18 12.29
C LEU A 171 -10.27 -6.49 11.82
N ARG A 172 -11.43 -7.03 12.20
CA ARG A 172 -12.73 -6.39 11.92
C ARG A 172 -12.82 -4.99 12.52
N PHE A 173 -12.19 -4.72 13.65
CA PHE A 173 -12.15 -3.37 14.21
C PHE A 173 -11.58 -2.36 13.20
N PHE A 174 -10.53 -2.72 12.46
CA PHE A 174 -9.94 -1.86 11.44
C PHE A 174 -10.75 -1.86 10.13
N LEU A 175 -11.22 -3.02 9.71
CA LEU A 175 -11.97 -3.14 8.46
C LEU A 175 -13.31 -2.41 8.54
N ASP A 176 -14.06 -2.62 9.63
CA ASP A 176 -15.36 -1.98 9.85
C ASP A 176 -15.20 -0.46 10.10
N GLY A 177 -14.17 -0.06 10.83
CA GLY A 177 -13.87 1.35 11.10
C GLY A 177 -13.18 2.08 9.94
N GLY A 178 -12.55 1.35 9.05
CA GLY A 178 -11.76 1.91 7.94
C GLY A 178 -12.57 2.19 6.67
N SER A 179 -13.74 1.59 6.51
CA SER A 179 -14.62 1.80 5.36
C SER A 179 -15.95 2.41 5.80
N ARG A 180 -16.45 3.38 5.05
CA ARG A 180 -17.78 3.95 5.26
C ARG A 180 -18.88 3.12 4.62
N ARG A 181 -18.56 2.48 3.51
CA ARG A 181 -19.48 1.61 2.77
C ARG A 181 -19.56 0.21 3.39
N GLY A 182 -18.55 -0.15 4.18
CA GLY A 182 -18.36 -1.49 4.72
C GLY A 182 -17.79 -2.46 3.67
N LEU A 183 -17.08 -3.48 4.14
CA LEU A 183 -16.55 -4.53 3.28
C LEU A 183 -17.59 -5.66 3.13
N PRO A 184 -17.71 -6.25 1.94
CA PRO A 184 -18.46 -7.49 1.78
C PRO A 184 -17.91 -8.59 2.70
N GLU A 185 -18.80 -9.38 3.34
CA GLU A 185 -18.40 -10.40 4.31
C GLU A 185 -17.38 -11.40 3.73
N ALA A 186 -17.55 -11.80 2.47
CA ALA A 186 -16.61 -12.71 1.81
C ALA A 186 -15.20 -12.12 1.68
N LEU A 187 -15.08 -10.80 1.45
CA LEU A 187 -13.80 -10.11 1.41
C LEU A 187 -13.20 -9.99 2.81
N THR A 188 -14.00 -9.59 3.79
CA THR A 188 -13.60 -9.53 5.20
C THR A 188 -13.06 -10.86 5.69
N ALA A 189 -13.83 -11.96 5.49
CA ALA A 189 -13.42 -13.30 5.89
C ALA A 189 -12.10 -13.73 5.24
N ARG A 190 -11.91 -13.42 3.95
CA ARG A 190 -10.67 -13.74 3.24
C ARG A 190 -9.46 -12.95 3.77
N ILE A 191 -9.67 -11.67 4.10
CA ILE A 191 -8.62 -10.85 4.73
C ILE A 191 -8.28 -11.43 6.10
N VAL A 192 -9.28 -11.68 6.94
CA VAL A 192 -9.07 -12.25 8.28
C VAL A 192 -8.30 -13.57 8.22
N GLU A 193 -8.70 -14.48 7.33
CA GLU A 193 -8.02 -15.77 7.12
C GLU A 193 -6.53 -15.60 6.83
N ALA A 194 -6.15 -14.61 6.03
CA ALA A 194 -4.76 -14.34 5.66
C ALA A 194 -3.88 -13.90 6.84
N TYR A 195 -4.48 -13.41 7.91
CA TYR A 195 -3.78 -12.98 9.12
C TYR A 195 -3.90 -13.97 10.29
N CYS A 196 -4.59 -15.09 10.12
CA CYS A 196 -4.74 -16.07 11.18
C CYS A 196 -3.40 -16.71 11.57
N GLY A 197 -3.23 -16.89 12.86
CA GLY A 197 -2.08 -17.53 13.48
C GLY A 197 -0.90 -16.61 13.77
N ARG A 198 -0.14 -17.02 14.78
CA ARG A 198 0.96 -16.25 15.35
C ARG A 198 1.98 -15.73 14.33
N GLU A 199 2.37 -16.56 13.36
CA GLU A 199 3.36 -16.18 12.35
C GLU A 199 2.82 -15.14 11.36
N SER A 200 1.52 -15.16 11.02
CA SER A 200 0.90 -14.15 10.18
C SER A 200 0.83 -12.80 10.92
N LEU A 201 0.47 -12.81 12.20
CA LEU A 201 0.48 -11.62 13.05
C LEU A 201 1.91 -11.07 13.21
N ARG A 202 2.89 -11.94 13.49
CA ARG A 202 4.30 -11.54 13.60
C ARG A 202 4.77 -10.81 12.33
N ALA A 203 4.56 -11.44 11.18
CA ALA A 203 4.98 -10.88 9.91
C ALA A 203 4.31 -9.53 9.62
N ALA A 204 3.02 -9.39 9.94
CA ALA A 204 2.30 -8.13 9.82
C ALA A 204 2.87 -7.04 10.75
N PHE A 205 3.19 -7.39 12.00
CA PHE A 205 3.70 -6.42 12.97
C PHE A 205 5.16 -6.03 12.73
N GLU A 206 5.94 -6.84 12.00
CA GLU A 206 7.29 -6.44 11.55
C GLU A 206 7.26 -5.18 10.67
N HIS A 207 6.21 -4.94 9.89
CA HIS A 207 6.06 -3.69 9.15
C HIS A 207 5.98 -2.47 10.09
N TYR A 208 5.28 -2.61 11.23
CA TYR A 208 5.20 -1.56 12.24
C TYR A 208 6.52 -1.40 13.00
N ARG A 209 7.19 -2.50 13.32
CA ARG A 209 8.52 -2.50 13.97
C ARG A 209 9.59 -1.84 13.09
N ALA A 210 9.43 -1.91 11.76
CA ALA A 210 10.29 -1.24 10.80
C ALA A 210 10.02 0.28 10.67
N MET A 211 8.86 0.79 11.09
CA MET A 211 8.47 2.20 10.89
C MET A 211 9.50 3.22 11.42
N PRO A 212 10.10 3.09 12.61
CA PRO A 212 11.09 4.07 13.07
C PRO A 212 12.32 4.14 12.17
N ALA A 213 12.82 3.00 11.70
CA ALA A 213 13.94 2.95 10.77
C ALA A 213 13.56 3.53 9.41
N ASN A 214 12.38 3.20 8.89
CA ASN A 214 11.85 3.77 7.66
C ASN A 214 11.68 5.29 7.75
N ALA A 215 11.17 5.80 8.86
CA ALA A 215 11.03 7.24 9.09
C ALA A 215 12.39 7.96 9.09
N GLY A 216 13.41 7.38 9.73
CA GLY A 216 14.76 7.91 9.73
C GLY A 216 15.37 7.92 8.33
N TRP A 217 15.18 6.85 7.56
CA TRP A 217 15.65 6.75 6.19
C TRP A 217 14.95 7.78 5.26
N ILE A 218 13.61 7.89 5.32
CA ILE A 218 12.83 8.85 4.56
C ILE A 218 13.31 10.30 4.87
N SER A 219 13.42 10.64 6.16
CA SER A 219 13.88 11.96 6.60
C SER A 219 15.28 12.26 6.06
N SER A 220 16.19 11.29 6.07
CA SER A 220 17.52 11.45 5.50
C SER A 220 17.48 11.63 3.97
N TRP A 221 16.64 10.88 3.28
CA TRP A 221 16.53 10.95 1.82
C TRP A 221 16.06 12.33 1.35
N VAL A 222 15.01 12.88 1.96
CA VAL A 222 14.44 14.18 1.58
C VAL A 222 15.35 15.38 1.86
N THR A 223 16.40 15.23 2.70
CA THR A 223 17.39 16.32 2.90
C THR A 223 18.23 16.60 1.66
N ARG A 224 18.33 15.66 0.74
CA ARG A 224 19.21 15.72 -0.44
C ARG A 224 18.47 15.51 -1.75
N ASN A 225 17.23 15.08 -1.70
CA ASN A 225 16.47 14.65 -2.88
C ASN A 225 15.07 15.24 -2.89
N VAL A 226 14.52 15.37 -4.09
CA VAL A 226 13.13 15.70 -4.34
C VAL A 226 12.63 14.78 -5.46
N PHE A 227 11.36 14.42 -5.42
CA PHE A 227 10.74 13.72 -6.53
C PHE A 227 10.59 14.63 -7.73
N THR A 228 11.11 14.20 -8.87
CA THR A 228 10.97 14.87 -10.17
C THR A 228 9.87 14.21 -11.01
N LEU A 229 9.58 12.94 -10.75
CA LEU A 229 8.46 12.21 -11.35
C LEU A 229 7.12 12.80 -10.89
N PRO A 230 6.03 12.59 -11.66
CA PRO A 230 4.70 12.98 -11.23
C PRO A 230 4.27 12.25 -9.94
N VAL A 231 3.75 13.02 -8.97
CA VAL A 231 3.22 12.50 -7.71
C VAL A 231 1.76 12.86 -7.56
N LEU A 232 0.93 11.92 -7.22
CA LEU A 232 -0.47 12.12 -6.83
C LEU A 232 -0.64 11.71 -5.36
N THR A 233 -1.35 12.52 -4.59
CA THR A 233 -1.84 12.11 -3.28
C THR A 233 -3.35 12.07 -3.29
N ILE A 234 -3.92 11.01 -2.70
CA ILE A 234 -5.36 10.84 -2.55
C ILE A 234 -5.64 10.71 -1.06
N GLY A 235 -6.19 11.77 -0.46
CA GLY A 235 -6.63 11.76 0.93
C GLY A 235 -8.11 11.39 1.04
N ALA A 236 -8.51 10.90 2.20
CA ALA A 236 -9.89 10.64 2.58
C ALA A 236 -10.13 11.07 4.02
N SER A 237 -11.16 10.55 4.69
CA SER A 237 -11.55 11.09 6.00
C SER A 237 -10.57 10.77 7.15
N ALA A 238 -9.74 9.73 7.05
CA ALA A 238 -8.88 9.31 8.16
C ALA A 238 -7.56 10.10 8.21
N VAL A 239 -6.90 10.29 7.07
CA VAL A 239 -5.62 11.00 6.97
C VAL A 239 -5.77 12.39 6.35
N GLY A 240 -6.76 12.58 5.49
CA GLY A 240 -7.05 13.84 4.86
C GLY A 240 -5.91 14.33 3.95
N GLU A 241 -5.55 15.60 4.09
CA GLU A 241 -4.49 16.23 3.29
C GLU A 241 -3.07 16.02 3.84
N VAL A 242 -2.89 15.21 4.88
CA VAL A 242 -1.58 15.03 5.54
C VAL A 242 -0.52 14.58 4.57
N THR A 243 -0.80 13.53 3.77
CA THR A 243 0.15 13.03 2.77
C THR A 243 0.58 14.11 1.79
N ALA A 244 -0.37 14.93 1.34
CA ALA A 244 -0.09 16.06 0.42
C ALA A 244 0.80 17.10 1.08
N ARG A 245 0.48 17.53 2.32
CA ARG A 245 1.27 18.50 3.07
C ARG A 245 2.70 18.01 3.31
N GLN A 246 2.87 16.73 3.67
CA GLN A 246 4.17 16.13 3.90
C GLN A 246 5.03 16.06 2.63
N LEU A 247 4.41 15.80 1.47
CA LEU A 247 5.16 15.63 0.21
C LEU A 247 5.35 16.92 -0.59
N ALA A 248 4.56 17.96 -0.34
CA ALA A 248 4.63 19.22 -1.09
C ALA A 248 6.04 19.84 -1.14
N PRO A 249 6.83 19.86 -0.04
CA PRO A 249 8.19 20.39 -0.10
C PRO A 249 9.18 19.52 -0.89
N PHE A 250 8.85 18.25 -1.13
CA PHE A 250 9.74 17.23 -1.68
C PHE A 250 9.28 16.68 -3.02
N SER A 251 8.34 17.35 -3.69
CA SER A 251 7.78 16.90 -4.98
C SER A 251 7.64 18.09 -5.93
N ARG A 252 8.30 18.03 -7.09
CA ARG A 252 8.21 19.10 -8.10
C ARG A 252 6.88 19.10 -8.86
N ASN A 253 6.26 17.95 -9.00
CA ASN A 253 5.05 17.72 -9.80
C ASN A 253 3.99 17.02 -8.95
N LEU A 254 3.57 17.65 -7.84
CA LEU A 254 2.55 17.13 -6.95
C LEU A 254 1.14 17.55 -7.41
N THR A 255 0.25 16.60 -7.48
CA THR A 255 -1.20 16.80 -7.55
C THR A 255 -1.82 16.21 -6.30
N ALA A 256 -2.76 16.90 -5.69
CA ALA A 256 -3.48 16.42 -4.51
C ALA A 256 -4.98 16.33 -4.80
N SER A 257 -5.61 15.27 -4.32
CA SER A 257 -7.06 15.06 -4.37
C SER A 257 -7.55 14.64 -2.99
N LEU A 258 -8.77 15.03 -2.64
CA LEU A 258 -9.43 14.65 -1.41
C LEU A 258 -10.79 14.01 -1.75
N LEU A 259 -11.05 12.84 -1.17
CA LEU A 259 -12.31 12.11 -1.26
C LEU A 259 -12.98 12.10 0.12
N PRO A 260 -13.68 13.16 0.51
CA PRO A 260 -14.14 13.36 1.89
C PRO A 260 -15.22 12.37 2.31
N ASP A 261 -15.91 11.77 1.35
CA ASP A 261 -16.97 10.79 1.59
C ASP A 261 -16.44 9.36 1.73
N ALA A 262 -15.16 9.12 1.40
CA ALA A 262 -14.49 7.85 1.66
C ALA A 262 -13.96 7.75 3.09
N GLY A 263 -13.90 6.53 3.63
CA GLY A 263 -13.10 6.16 4.78
C GLY A 263 -11.63 5.92 4.41
N HIS A 264 -10.92 5.26 5.29
CA HIS A 264 -9.51 4.91 5.06
C HIS A 264 -9.32 3.94 3.89
N ILE A 265 -10.27 3.02 3.68
CA ILE A 265 -10.18 2.01 2.61
C ILE A 265 -10.80 2.57 1.32
N VAL A 266 -10.19 3.62 0.77
CA VAL A 266 -10.68 4.35 -0.40
C VAL A 266 -11.00 3.44 -1.60
N PRO A 267 -10.20 2.40 -1.92
CA PRO A 267 -10.50 1.49 -3.03
C PRO A 267 -11.82 0.72 -2.90
N ILE A 268 -12.35 0.62 -1.69
CA ILE A 268 -13.64 -0.02 -1.41
C ILE A 268 -14.76 1.01 -1.36
N ASP A 269 -14.49 2.20 -0.78
CA ASP A 269 -15.53 3.20 -0.59
C ASP A 269 -15.85 3.97 -1.88
N GLU A 270 -14.83 4.33 -2.66
CA GLU A 270 -14.94 5.16 -3.86
C GLU A 270 -14.10 4.58 -5.03
N PRO A 271 -14.36 3.33 -5.47
CA PRO A 271 -13.53 2.65 -6.46
C PRO A 271 -13.51 3.36 -7.82
N GLU A 272 -14.64 3.94 -8.25
CA GLU A 272 -14.76 4.64 -9.52
C GLU A 272 -13.90 5.91 -9.53
N GLU A 273 -14.05 6.77 -8.51
CA GLU A 273 -13.30 8.03 -8.47
C GLU A 273 -11.82 7.80 -8.18
N PHE A 274 -11.49 6.83 -7.30
CA PHE A 274 -10.11 6.42 -7.07
C PHE A 274 -9.45 5.96 -8.38
N SER A 275 -10.11 5.08 -9.13
CA SER A 275 -9.59 4.56 -10.41
C SER A 275 -9.48 5.65 -11.46
N ALA A 276 -10.44 6.57 -11.51
CA ALA A 276 -10.41 7.69 -12.44
C ALA A 276 -9.25 8.66 -12.14
N LEU A 277 -8.98 8.93 -10.85
CA LEU A 277 -7.82 9.74 -10.42
C LEU A 277 -6.51 9.09 -10.84
N VAL A 278 -6.33 7.79 -10.55
CA VAL A 278 -5.13 7.03 -10.92
C VAL A 278 -4.95 7.00 -12.45
N ALA A 279 -6.00 6.67 -13.21
CA ALA A 279 -5.92 6.59 -14.66
C ALA A 279 -5.59 7.95 -15.32
N ARG A 280 -6.18 9.06 -14.83
CA ARG A 280 -5.83 10.42 -15.28
C ARG A 280 -4.36 10.76 -14.97
N HIS A 281 -3.89 10.37 -13.80
CA HIS A 281 -2.51 10.59 -13.39
C HIS A 281 -1.51 9.82 -14.26
N VAL A 282 -1.79 8.54 -14.52
CA VAL A 282 -1.01 7.70 -15.44
C VAL A 282 -0.96 8.33 -16.82
N LYS A 283 -2.10 8.68 -17.40
CA LYS A 283 -2.17 9.31 -18.73
C LYS A 283 -1.38 10.62 -18.80
N SER A 284 -1.42 11.44 -17.74
CA SER A 284 -0.64 12.68 -17.67
C SER A 284 0.86 12.43 -17.57
N ALA A 285 1.27 11.36 -16.87
CA ALA A 285 2.68 10.98 -16.75
C ALA A 285 3.23 10.47 -18.08
N GLU A 286 2.51 9.57 -18.77
CA GLU A 286 2.87 9.04 -20.08
C GLU A 286 3.01 10.14 -21.16
N ALA A 287 2.17 11.16 -21.12
CA ALA A 287 2.23 12.29 -22.06
C ALA A 287 3.47 13.21 -21.85
N ARG A 288 4.21 13.05 -20.76
CA ARG A 288 5.42 13.83 -20.43
C ARG A 288 6.73 13.06 -20.63
N SER A 289 6.63 11.73 -20.81
CA SER A 289 7.74 10.80 -21.09
C SER A 289 8.09 10.80 -22.56
#